data_58d5c3c742648fdfa8041054d0d537af
#
_entry.id   58d5c3c742648fdfa8041054d0d537af
#
_cell.length_a   1.000
_cell.length_b   1.000
_cell.length_c   1.000
_cell.angle_alpha   90.00
_cell.angle_beta   90.00
_cell.angle_gamma   90.00
#
_symmetry.space_group_name_H-M   'P 1'
#
loop_
_entity.id
_entity.type
_entity.pdbx_description
1 polymer ?
#
loop_
_entity_poly.entity_id
_entity_poly.type
_entity_poly.pdbx_seq_one_letter_code
_entity_poly.pdbx_strand_id
1 'polypeptide(L)'
;MEESINPSYLYWVHREKPDDSTSIANMKPDSMLWASQELHLFIITDAGKPIYSRYGTVQTLSPILCTCVIILEHMKTLNESLNHFTAGNHTFVFLPKKPFIFIAVSKSSLPATFLFKQLNFLYSLFLSLFSEKFIRTIAETHSCDFRQYAEGTR
;
A
#
# COMPACT_ATOMS: atom_id res chain seq x y z
N MET A 1 19.46 -24.24 -16.68
CA MET A 1 18.98 -23.78 -15.37
C MET A 1 17.72 -22.97 -15.63
N GLU A 2 16.56 -23.59 -15.51
CA GLU A 2 15.28 -22.88 -15.55
C GLU A 2 15.13 -22.21 -14.18
N GLU A 3 15.30 -20.88 -14.15
CA GLU A 3 14.83 -20.10 -13.01
C GLU A 3 13.32 -20.23 -12.96
N SER A 4 12.84 -21.00 -12.00
CA SER A 4 11.42 -21.11 -11.75
C SER A 4 10.91 -19.73 -11.31
N ILE A 5 10.22 -19.05 -12.21
CA ILE A 5 9.53 -17.80 -11.94
C ILE A 5 8.56 -18.06 -10.80
N ASN A 6 8.85 -17.44 -9.64
CA ASN A 6 8.01 -17.60 -8.45
C ASN A 6 6.59 -17.11 -8.77
N PRO A 7 5.55 -17.96 -8.61
CA PRO A 7 4.17 -17.62 -8.95
C PRO A 7 3.64 -16.34 -8.28
N SER A 8 4.31 -15.89 -7.22
CA SER A 8 3.94 -14.66 -6.50
C SER A 8 4.02 -13.39 -7.36
N TYR A 9 4.81 -13.38 -8.44
CA TYR A 9 4.85 -12.24 -9.37
C TYR A 9 3.60 -12.13 -10.23
N LEU A 10 2.90 -13.25 -10.45
CA LEU A 10 1.67 -13.29 -11.24
C LEU A 10 0.47 -12.65 -10.52
N TYR A 11 0.54 -12.46 -9.21
CA TYR A 11 -0.49 -11.76 -8.44
C TYR A 11 -0.75 -10.31 -8.89
N TRP A 12 0.23 -9.71 -9.56
CA TRP A 12 0.13 -8.34 -10.08
C TRP A 12 -0.41 -8.29 -11.52
N VAL A 13 -0.24 -9.36 -12.29
CA VAL A 13 -0.49 -9.39 -13.73
C VAL A 13 -1.88 -9.92 -14.08
N HIS A 14 -2.40 -10.87 -13.34
CA HIS A 14 -3.72 -11.44 -13.58
C HIS A 14 -4.75 -10.90 -12.59
N ARG A 15 -5.26 -9.70 -12.88
CA ARG A 15 -6.52 -9.24 -12.34
C ARG A 15 -7.61 -9.80 -13.24
N GLU A 16 -8.14 -10.99 -12.93
CA GLU A 16 -9.44 -11.39 -13.47
C GLU A 16 -10.43 -10.31 -13.06
N LYS A 17 -11.15 -9.74 -14.05
CA LYS A 17 -12.25 -8.83 -13.81
C LYS A 17 -13.29 -9.56 -12.96
N PRO A 18 -13.54 -9.15 -11.73
CA PRO A 18 -14.70 -9.65 -11.02
C PRO A 18 -15.94 -9.12 -11.75
N ASP A 19 -16.93 -9.97 -11.85
CA ASP A 19 -18.24 -9.67 -12.36
C ASP A 19 -18.79 -8.37 -11.74
N ASP A 20 -19.44 -7.57 -12.53
CA ASP A 20 -19.72 -6.13 -12.46
C ASP A 20 -20.58 -5.64 -11.25
N SER A 21 -20.73 -6.40 -10.17
CA SER A 21 -21.64 -6.04 -9.07
C SER A 21 -20.97 -5.63 -7.75
N THR A 22 -19.68 -5.88 -7.57
CA THR A 22 -18.96 -5.40 -6.38
C THR A 22 -17.52 -5.03 -6.75
N SER A 23 -17.33 -3.80 -7.17
CA SER A 23 -15.97 -3.27 -7.40
C SER A 23 -15.15 -3.45 -6.12
N ILE A 24 -14.14 -4.33 -6.18
CA ILE A 24 -13.16 -4.57 -5.11
C ILE A 24 -12.54 -3.25 -4.63
N ALA A 25 -12.50 -2.25 -5.52
CA ALA A 25 -12.02 -0.90 -5.22
C ALA A 25 -12.87 -0.16 -4.18
N ASN A 26 -14.16 -0.49 -4.04
CA ASN A 26 -15.10 0.20 -3.15
C ASN A 26 -15.47 -0.60 -1.89
N MET A 27 -14.71 -1.65 -1.57
CA MET A 27 -14.94 -2.44 -0.37
C MET A 27 -14.81 -1.56 0.88
N LYS A 28 -15.80 -1.67 1.78
CA LYS A 28 -15.71 -1.02 3.10
C LYS A 28 -14.69 -1.77 3.96
N PRO A 29 -13.88 -1.06 4.76
CA PRO A 29 -12.91 -1.68 5.66
C PRO A 29 -13.52 -2.69 6.65
N ASP A 30 -14.80 -2.48 7.01
CA ASP A 30 -15.55 -3.36 7.93
C ASP A 30 -16.16 -4.58 7.22
N SER A 31 -16.02 -4.70 5.90
CA SER A 31 -16.57 -5.85 5.18
C SER A 31 -15.70 -7.09 5.40
N MET A 32 -16.36 -8.25 5.56
CA MET A 32 -15.66 -9.53 5.67
C MET A 32 -14.77 -9.80 4.44
N LEU A 33 -15.16 -9.32 3.28
CA LEU A 33 -14.39 -9.44 2.03
C LEU A 33 -13.09 -8.66 2.08
N TRP A 34 -13.13 -7.42 2.63
CA TRP A 34 -11.91 -6.63 2.82
C TRP A 34 -10.97 -7.32 3.82
N ALA A 35 -11.50 -7.75 4.96
CA ALA A 35 -10.74 -8.45 5.99
C ALA A 35 -10.21 -9.82 5.54
N SER A 36 -10.82 -10.45 4.54
CA SER A 36 -10.39 -11.74 4.01
C SER A 36 -9.18 -11.64 3.08
N GLN A 37 -8.86 -10.44 2.56
CA GLN A 37 -7.71 -10.26 1.67
C GLN A 37 -6.40 -10.55 2.41
N GLU A 38 -5.52 -11.30 1.78
CA GLU A 38 -4.25 -11.72 2.39
C GLU A 38 -3.22 -10.59 2.46
N LEU A 39 -3.27 -9.65 1.52
CA LEU A 39 -2.29 -8.59 1.40
C LEU A 39 -2.94 -7.26 1.05
N HIS A 40 -2.84 -6.31 1.96
CA HIS A 40 -3.20 -4.90 1.76
C HIS A 40 -1.96 -4.08 1.48
N LEU A 41 -2.06 -3.16 0.52
CA LEU A 41 -1.00 -2.23 0.16
C LEU A 41 -1.54 -0.81 0.19
N PHE A 42 -0.78 0.09 0.81
CA PHE A 42 -1.12 1.50 0.93
C PHE A 42 0.06 2.37 0.57
N ILE A 43 -0.24 3.55 0.04
CA ILE A 43 0.74 4.64 -0.10
C ILE A 43 0.12 5.85 0.60
N ILE A 44 0.86 6.43 1.53
CA ILE A 44 0.49 7.64 2.25
C ILE A 44 1.59 8.68 2.12
N THR A 45 1.27 9.94 2.34
CA THR A 45 2.30 10.96 2.53
C THR A 45 2.90 10.84 3.93
N ASP A 46 4.08 11.42 4.15
CA ASP A 46 4.70 11.54 5.47
C ASP A 46 3.86 12.36 6.46
N ALA A 47 2.93 13.19 5.97
CA ALA A 47 1.92 13.89 6.77
C ALA A 47 0.67 13.03 7.08
N GLY A 48 0.64 11.77 6.65
CA GLY A 48 -0.48 10.85 6.93
C GLY A 48 -1.63 10.89 5.95
N LYS A 49 -1.51 11.66 4.85
CA LYS A 49 -2.54 11.72 3.83
C LYS A 49 -2.51 10.44 2.99
N PRO A 50 -3.61 9.69 2.91
CA PRO A 50 -3.68 8.52 2.06
C PRO A 50 -3.72 8.91 0.57
N ILE A 51 -2.92 8.22 -0.22
CA ILE A 51 -2.76 8.44 -1.67
C ILE A 51 -3.31 7.25 -2.46
N TYR A 52 -3.02 6.05 -2.00
CA TYR A 52 -3.40 4.82 -2.68
C TYR A 52 -3.75 3.73 -1.68
N SER A 53 -4.75 2.94 -2.02
CA SER A 53 -5.07 1.69 -1.36
C SER A 53 -5.42 0.64 -2.40
N ARG A 54 -4.89 -0.56 -2.25
CA ARG A 54 -5.21 -1.69 -3.14
C ARG A 54 -6.69 -2.08 -3.06
N TYR A 55 -7.26 -2.06 -1.85
CA TYR A 55 -8.66 -2.37 -1.58
C TYR A 55 -9.26 -1.31 -0.66
N GLY A 56 -10.54 -1.03 -0.84
CA GLY A 56 -11.23 -0.01 -0.08
C GLY A 56 -11.04 1.41 -0.61
N THR A 57 -11.79 2.35 -0.10
CA THR A 57 -11.65 3.76 -0.45
C THR A 57 -10.66 4.45 0.48
N VAL A 58 -9.90 5.39 -0.06
CA VAL A 58 -8.93 6.19 0.67
C VAL A 58 -9.56 6.89 1.88
N GLN A 59 -10.77 7.41 1.71
CA GLN A 59 -11.50 8.14 2.76
C GLN A 59 -11.85 7.25 3.96
N THR A 60 -12.28 6.02 3.71
CA THR A 60 -12.67 5.08 4.78
C THR A 60 -11.49 4.50 5.54
N LEU A 61 -10.31 4.48 4.91
CA LEU A 61 -9.08 3.94 5.49
C LEU A 61 -8.25 4.99 6.24
N SER A 62 -8.57 6.26 6.07
CA SER A 62 -7.81 7.38 6.64
C SER A 62 -7.53 7.23 8.16
N PRO A 63 -8.50 6.85 9.02
CA PRO A 63 -8.23 6.69 10.45
C PRO A 63 -7.16 5.63 10.76
N ILE A 64 -7.21 4.49 10.05
CA ILE A 64 -6.24 3.39 10.23
C ILE A 64 -4.85 3.84 9.79
N LEU A 65 -4.77 4.52 8.65
CA LEU A 65 -3.50 4.99 8.09
C LEU A 65 -2.88 6.12 8.93
N CYS A 66 -3.70 7.02 9.48
CA CYS A 66 -3.24 8.02 10.43
C CYS A 66 -2.64 7.38 11.70
N THR A 67 -3.23 6.30 12.20
CA THR A 67 -2.68 5.57 13.33
C THR A 67 -1.29 5.01 13.02
N CYS A 68 -1.09 4.46 11.83
CA CYS A 68 0.23 4.00 11.39
C CYS A 68 1.28 5.12 11.40
N VAL A 69 0.91 6.32 10.94
CA VAL A 69 1.81 7.49 10.96
C VAL A 69 2.18 7.89 12.38
N ILE A 70 1.20 7.93 13.28
CA ILE A 70 1.44 8.27 14.70
C ILE A 70 2.44 7.28 15.32
N ILE A 71 2.29 5.99 15.05
CA ILE A 71 3.23 4.97 15.53
C ILE A 71 4.63 5.22 14.98
N LEU A 72 4.76 5.48 13.67
CA LEU A 72 6.05 5.74 13.03
C LEU A 72 6.72 7.01 13.58
N GLU A 73 5.97 8.08 13.77
CA GLU A 73 6.49 9.33 14.34
C GLU A 73 6.91 9.13 15.80
N HIS A 74 6.13 8.38 16.58
CA HIS A 74 6.50 8.05 17.95
C HIS A 74 7.82 7.28 18.02
N MET A 75 8.02 6.29 17.15
CA MET A 75 9.27 5.53 17.09
C MET A 75 10.47 6.42 16.72
N LYS A 76 10.28 7.38 15.82
CA LYS A 76 11.33 8.37 15.51
C LYS A 76 11.72 9.22 16.71
N THR A 77 10.76 9.59 17.58
CA THR A 77 11.08 10.36 18.81
C THR A 77 11.92 9.56 19.79
N LEU A 78 11.86 8.23 19.74
CA LEU A 78 12.69 7.32 20.53
C LEU A 78 14.06 7.03 19.87
N ASN A 79 14.39 7.70 18.77
CA ASN A 79 15.58 7.41 17.94
C ASN A 79 15.63 5.98 17.40
N GLU A 80 14.48 5.34 17.25
CA GLU A 80 14.33 4.00 16.69
C GLU A 80 13.70 4.06 15.30
N SER A 81 14.10 3.15 14.43
CA SER A 81 13.49 2.97 13.13
C SER A 81 12.59 1.74 13.14
N LEU A 82 11.29 1.96 13.00
CA LEU A 82 10.33 0.88 12.85
C LEU A 82 10.16 0.51 11.38
N ASN A 83 10.67 -0.65 11.00
CA ASN A 83 10.53 -1.17 9.64
C ASN A 83 9.37 -2.16 9.51
N HIS A 84 9.10 -2.92 10.56
CA HIS A 84 7.96 -3.84 10.61
C HIS A 84 7.59 -4.17 12.06
N PHE A 85 6.35 -4.59 12.25
CA PHE A 85 5.88 -5.20 13.48
C PHE A 85 4.76 -6.20 13.21
N THR A 86 4.50 -7.05 14.18
CA THR A 86 3.40 -8.03 14.12
C THR A 86 2.37 -7.71 15.19
N ALA A 87 1.10 -7.68 14.82
CA ALA A 87 -0.03 -7.48 15.71
C ALA A 87 -1.06 -8.59 15.48
N GLY A 88 -1.20 -9.47 16.46
CA GLY A 88 -1.99 -10.68 16.32
C GLY A 88 -1.43 -11.57 15.21
N ASN A 89 -2.26 -11.88 14.21
CA ASN A 89 -1.83 -12.63 13.03
C ASN A 89 -1.58 -11.73 11.80
N HIS A 90 -1.32 -10.45 12.00
CA HIS A 90 -1.01 -9.51 10.92
C HIS A 90 0.42 -9.00 11.05
N THR A 91 1.12 -8.95 9.92
CA THR A 91 2.44 -8.34 9.81
C THR A 91 2.31 -7.03 9.05
N PHE A 92 2.78 -5.96 9.68
CA PHE A 92 2.85 -4.61 9.13
C PHE A 92 4.28 -4.32 8.71
N VAL A 93 4.48 -3.85 7.50
CA VAL A 93 5.80 -3.48 6.97
C VAL A 93 5.73 -2.07 6.40
N PHE A 94 6.74 -1.27 6.72
CA PHE A 94 6.84 0.13 6.31
C PHE A 94 8.08 0.36 5.47
N LEU A 95 7.91 1.02 4.34
CA LEU A 95 8.99 1.47 3.48
C LEU A 95 8.90 2.98 3.29
N PRO A 96 9.61 3.78 4.13
CA PRO A 96 9.62 5.23 3.99
C PRO A 96 10.45 5.63 2.76
N LYS A 97 9.83 6.36 1.85
CA LYS A 97 10.41 6.96 0.64
C LYS A 97 9.90 8.38 0.52
N LYS A 98 10.53 9.32 1.22
CA LYS A 98 10.07 10.72 1.26
C LYS A 98 9.72 11.27 -0.12
N PRO A 99 8.58 11.96 -0.27
CA PRO A 99 7.62 12.38 0.76
C PRO A 99 6.52 11.35 1.06
N PHE A 100 6.72 10.08 0.72
CA PHE A 100 5.74 9.02 0.88
C PHE A 100 6.20 7.92 1.84
N ILE A 101 5.23 7.19 2.35
CA ILE A 101 5.43 5.95 3.11
C ILE A 101 4.60 4.87 2.43
N PHE A 102 5.24 3.79 2.04
CA PHE A 102 4.62 2.60 1.48
C PHE A 102 4.38 1.61 2.62
N ILE A 103 3.16 1.09 2.72
CA ILE A 103 2.75 0.21 3.81
C ILE A 103 2.19 -1.08 3.22
N ALA A 104 2.66 -2.20 3.74
CA ALA A 104 2.09 -3.52 3.48
C ALA A 104 1.55 -4.11 4.77
N VAL A 105 0.34 -4.66 4.71
CA VAL A 105 -0.28 -5.41 5.81
C VAL A 105 -0.68 -6.76 5.29
N SER A 106 -0.14 -7.82 5.88
CA SER A 106 -0.44 -9.18 5.47
C SER A 106 -0.90 -10.02 6.64
N LYS A 107 -1.81 -10.96 6.37
CA LYS A 107 -2.09 -12.05 7.31
C LYS A 107 -0.89 -12.98 7.38
N SER A 108 -0.46 -13.26 8.53
CA SER A 108 0.65 -13.96 9.16
C SER A 108 1.55 -14.96 8.42
N SER A 109 1.28 -15.38 7.22
CA SER A 109 2.11 -16.43 6.58
C SER A 109 3.27 -15.88 5.75
N LEU A 110 3.25 -14.60 5.42
CA LEU A 110 4.27 -13.99 4.56
C LEU A 110 5.38 -13.36 5.42
N PRO A 111 6.65 -13.70 5.15
CA PRO A 111 7.77 -13.11 5.86
C PRO A 111 7.90 -11.62 5.53
N ALA A 112 8.35 -10.82 6.50
CA ALA A 112 8.56 -9.38 6.34
C ALA A 112 9.48 -9.06 5.15
N THR A 113 10.50 -9.87 4.90
CA THR A 113 11.41 -9.72 3.75
C THR A 113 10.71 -9.81 2.40
N PHE A 114 9.69 -10.67 2.29
CA PHE A 114 8.86 -10.75 1.09
C PHE A 114 8.03 -9.48 0.91
N LEU A 115 7.41 -9.01 1.98
CA LEU A 115 6.60 -7.79 1.97
C LEU A 115 7.45 -6.56 1.61
N PHE A 116 8.70 -6.47 2.10
CA PHE A 116 9.64 -5.43 1.68
C PHE A 116 9.93 -5.47 0.18
N LYS A 117 10.12 -6.65 -0.41
CA LYS A 117 10.31 -6.79 -1.85
C LYS A 117 9.08 -6.31 -2.63
N GLN A 118 7.87 -6.63 -2.16
CA GLN A 118 6.63 -6.15 -2.76
C GLN A 118 6.52 -4.63 -2.70
N LEU A 119 6.87 -4.01 -1.58
CA LEU A 119 6.86 -2.55 -1.44
C LEU A 119 7.91 -1.88 -2.33
N ASN A 120 9.11 -2.44 -2.45
CA ASN A 120 10.13 -1.91 -3.36
C ASN A 120 9.69 -2.01 -4.83
N PHE A 121 9.02 -3.10 -5.20
CA PHE A 121 8.44 -3.24 -6.53
C PHE A 121 7.33 -2.20 -6.78
N LEU A 122 6.43 -2.02 -5.83
CA LEU A 122 5.39 -0.99 -5.90
C LEU A 122 5.99 0.42 -6.02
N TYR A 123 7.06 0.70 -5.28
CA TYR A 123 7.80 1.96 -5.38
C TYR A 123 8.41 2.17 -6.77
N SER A 124 9.02 1.14 -7.34
CA SER A 124 9.58 1.19 -8.69
C SER A 124 8.52 1.43 -9.75
N LEU A 125 7.36 0.78 -9.63
CA LEU A 125 6.19 1.04 -10.49
C LEU A 125 5.70 2.48 -10.35
N PHE A 126 5.60 2.96 -9.11
CA PHE A 126 5.18 4.33 -8.82
C PHE A 126 6.10 5.35 -9.49
N LEU A 127 7.42 5.17 -9.40
CA LEU A 127 8.39 6.04 -10.06
C LEU A 127 8.33 5.95 -11.59
N SER A 128 8.00 4.79 -12.15
CA SER A 128 7.89 4.62 -13.61
C SER A 128 6.64 5.28 -14.20
N LEU A 129 5.58 5.37 -13.41
CA LEU A 129 4.30 5.96 -13.83
C LEU A 129 4.26 7.48 -13.65
N PHE A 130 5.00 8.01 -12.69
CA PHE A 130 4.94 9.41 -12.30
C PHE A 130 6.30 10.09 -12.37
N SER A 131 6.35 11.26 -13.03
CA SER A 131 7.54 12.09 -13.03
C SER A 131 7.84 12.65 -11.63
N GLU A 132 9.09 12.92 -11.34
CA GLU A 132 9.51 13.51 -10.06
C GLU A 132 8.79 14.82 -9.74
N LYS A 133 8.57 15.66 -10.77
CA LYS A 133 7.81 16.89 -10.62
C LYS A 133 6.36 16.64 -10.20
N PHE A 134 5.72 15.64 -10.80
CA PHE A 134 4.36 15.25 -10.48
C PHE A 134 4.26 14.69 -9.05
N ILE A 135 5.22 13.87 -8.63
CA ILE A 135 5.32 13.33 -7.28
C ILE A 135 5.39 14.45 -6.24
N ARG A 136 6.21 15.48 -6.47
CA ARG A 136 6.30 16.65 -5.59
C ARG A 136 4.98 17.43 -5.54
N THR A 137 4.37 17.68 -6.68
CA THR A 137 3.08 18.40 -6.76
C THR A 137 1.99 17.69 -5.95
N ILE A 138 1.95 16.36 -5.99
CA ILE A 138 0.96 15.57 -5.26
C ILE A 138 1.20 15.62 -3.75
N ALA A 139 2.44 15.55 -3.32
CA ALA A 139 2.78 15.67 -1.90
C ALA A 139 2.32 17.03 -1.32
N GLU A 140 2.36 18.08 -2.14
CA GLU A 140 1.97 19.44 -1.77
C GLU A 140 0.46 19.69 -1.90
N THR A 141 -0.24 18.98 -2.78
CA THR A 141 -1.65 19.21 -3.08
C THR A 141 -2.56 18.33 -2.22
N HIS A 142 -3.55 18.95 -1.56
CA HIS A 142 -4.43 18.25 -0.62
C HIS A 142 -5.50 17.33 -1.22
N SER A 143 -5.53 17.15 -2.55
CA SER A 143 -6.57 16.35 -3.21
C SER A 143 -6.09 15.68 -4.50
N CYS A 144 -5.48 14.51 -4.41
CA CYS A 144 -5.30 13.66 -5.57
C CYS A 144 -5.63 12.20 -5.22
N ASP A 145 -6.60 11.64 -5.91
CA ASP A 145 -6.87 10.21 -5.91
C ASP A 145 -6.13 9.56 -7.08
N PHE A 146 -5.09 8.82 -6.77
CA PHE A 146 -4.24 8.15 -7.78
C PHE A 146 -4.93 7.05 -8.55
N ARG A 147 -6.07 6.55 -8.09
CA ARG A 147 -6.81 5.52 -8.81
C ARG A 147 -7.23 5.98 -10.19
N GLN A 148 -7.60 7.25 -10.33
CA GLN A 148 -8.00 7.80 -11.61
C GLN A 148 -6.87 7.78 -12.64
N TYR A 149 -5.62 7.87 -12.19
CA TYR A 149 -4.45 7.84 -13.06
C TYR A 149 -3.97 6.41 -13.35
N ALA A 150 -4.09 5.50 -12.38
CA ALA A 150 -3.72 4.10 -12.58
C ALA A 150 -4.73 3.35 -13.48
N GLU A 151 -5.99 3.76 -13.49
CA GLU A 151 -7.05 3.17 -14.32
C GLU A 151 -7.15 3.82 -15.71
N GLY A 152 -6.61 5.03 -15.89
CA GLY A 152 -6.65 5.79 -17.16
C GLY A 152 -5.54 5.45 -18.15
N THR A 153 -4.56 4.65 -17.79
CA THR A 153 -3.47 4.21 -18.68
C THR A 153 -3.82 2.87 -19.34
N ARG A 154 -4.88 2.90 -20.11
CA ARG A 154 -5.15 1.82 -21.08
C ARG A 154 -5.00 2.34 -22.50
#